data_faaa11f4f5b9bfc34ec12f3b49d765e4
#
_entry.id   faaa11f4f5b9bfc34ec12f3b49d765e4
#
_cell.length_a   1.000
_cell.length_b   1.000
_cell.length_c   1.000
_cell.angle_alpha   90.00
_cell.angle_beta   90.00
_cell.angle_gamma   90.00
#
_symmetry.space_group_name_H-M   'P 1'
#
loop_
_entity.id
_entity.type
_entity.pdbx_description
1 polymer ?
#
loop_
_entity_poly.entity_id
_entity_poly.type
_entity_poly.pdbx_seq_one_letter_code
_entity_poly.pdbx_strand_id
1 'polypeptide(L)'
;MLIVLEGLDGAGKSTQVRMFREYLAMVCPRLEYIHFPRYDAPVWGGLIGKFLRGGFGTIESVHPQLVALLFAGDRADAAADIRRTLHDGGTVLLDRYVYSNIAYQCAKLPSDQEAEELREWINNTEYGHFDLPRPDLNIFLDVPIDFVEQSLTAQRAGGDRNYLHGQQDIHEADINFQRRVRDMYRRQAALDPHFIVVDCSDAEGRMLPPESIFDKIKAVYESYPKD
;
A
#
# COMPACT_ATOMS: atom_id res chain seq x y z
N MET A 1 -2.16 18.36 1.37
CA MET A 1 -1.32 17.30 2.01
C MET A 1 -1.66 15.94 1.41
N LEU A 2 -0.65 15.13 1.05
CA LEU A 2 -0.79 13.77 0.53
C LEU A 2 -0.31 12.74 1.56
N ILE A 3 -1.21 11.89 2.04
CA ILE A 3 -0.97 10.91 3.10
C ILE A 3 -1.19 9.52 2.54
N VAL A 4 -0.30 8.59 2.84
CA VAL A 4 -0.41 7.19 2.40
C VAL A 4 -0.41 6.26 3.61
N LEU A 5 -1.34 5.30 3.62
CA LEU A 5 -1.30 4.13 4.50
C LEU A 5 -0.82 2.91 3.72
N GLU A 6 0.24 2.29 4.21
CA GLU A 6 0.85 1.08 3.67
C GLU A 6 0.75 -0.07 4.68
N GLY A 7 0.78 -1.29 4.19
CA GLY A 7 0.74 -2.48 5.04
C GLY A 7 0.60 -3.77 4.23
N LEU A 8 0.85 -4.89 4.87
CA LEU A 8 0.71 -6.22 4.27
C LEU A 8 -0.76 -6.56 3.94
N ASP A 9 -0.95 -7.56 3.12
CA ASP A 9 -2.27 -8.17 2.98
C ASP A 9 -2.65 -8.84 4.29
N GLY A 10 -3.90 -8.67 4.72
CA GLY A 10 -4.33 -9.18 6.01
C GLY A 10 -3.90 -8.38 7.25
N ALA A 11 -3.19 -7.27 7.09
CA ALA A 11 -2.72 -6.43 8.20
C ALA A 11 -3.81 -5.65 8.97
N GLY A 12 -5.08 -5.81 8.63
CA GLY A 12 -6.16 -5.01 9.25
C GLY A 12 -6.21 -3.56 8.75
N LYS A 13 -5.52 -3.26 7.65
CA LYS A 13 -5.37 -1.91 7.08
C LYS A 13 -6.72 -1.23 6.80
N SER A 14 -7.72 -1.94 6.27
CA SER A 14 -9.05 -1.40 5.95
C SER A 14 -9.74 -0.78 7.18
N THR A 15 -9.56 -1.39 8.36
CA THR A 15 -10.08 -0.85 9.63
C THR A 15 -9.41 0.47 9.97
N GLN A 16 -8.08 0.55 9.87
CA GLN A 16 -7.32 1.76 10.14
C GLN A 16 -7.61 2.88 9.14
N VAL A 17 -7.72 2.53 7.85
CA VAL A 17 -8.13 3.47 6.80
C VAL A 17 -9.49 4.07 7.09
N ARG A 18 -10.49 3.26 7.50
CA ARG A 18 -11.83 3.74 7.85
C ARG A 18 -11.77 4.72 9.03
N MET A 19 -11.10 4.35 10.13
CA MET A 19 -10.97 5.21 11.31
C MET A 19 -10.22 6.50 10.98
N PHE A 20 -9.18 6.43 10.17
CA PHE A 20 -8.40 7.60 9.78
C PHE A 20 -9.18 8.52 8.83
N ARG A 21 -9.97 7.97 7.91
CA ARG A 21 -10.88 8.78 7.08
C ARG A 21 -11.91 9.52 7.92
N GLU A 22 -12.55 8.84 8.88
CA GLU A 22 -13.51 9.46 9.79
C GLU A 22 -12.88 10.62 10.56
N TYR A 23 -11.67 10.43 11.08
CA TYR A 23 -10.93 11.48 11.79
C TYR A 23 -10.54 12.64 10.85
N LEU A 24 -9.95 12.35 9.70
CA LEU A 24 -9.54 13.38 8.73
C LEU A 24 -10.74 14.19 8.22
N ALA A 25 -11.89 13.56 8.04
CA ALA A 25 -13.11 14.26 7.63
C ALA A 25 -13.60 15.33 8.66
N MET A 26 -13.22 15.17 9.93
CA MET A 26 -13.53 16.17 10.98
C MET A 26 -12.52 17.34 11.00
N VAL A 27 -11.27 17.11 10.59
CA VAL A 27 -10.18 18.07 10.76
C VAL A 27 -9.70 18.68 9.45
N CYS A 28 -10.02 18.09 8.31
CA CYS A 28 -9.65 18.57 6.99
C CYS A 28 -10.87 19.12 6.25
N PRO A 29 -10.84 20.37 5.77
CA PRO A 29 -11.98 20.98 5.06
C PRO A 29 -12.37 20.26 3.78
N ARG A 30 -11.39 19.66 3.11
CA ARG A 30 -11.56 18.89 1.88
C ARG A 30 -10.69 17.65 1.94
N LEU A 31 -11.32 16.49 1.98
CA LEU A 31 -10.64 15.19 2.01
C LEU A 31 -11.05 14.38 0.78
N GLU A 32 -10.06 13.89 0.05
CA GLU A 32 -10.24 12.87 -0.98
C GLU A 32 -9.63 11.56 -0.51
N TYR A 33 -10.27 10.44 -0.82
CA TYR A 33 -9.76 9.10 -0.52
C TYR A 33 -9.68 8.28 -1.79
N ILE A 34 -8.52 7.65 -2.02
CA ILE A 34 -8.32 6.72 -3.14
C ILE A 34 -7.66 5.45 -2.61
N HIS A 35 -8.18 4.31 -3.02
CA HIS A 35 -7.55 3.01 -2.83
C HIS A 35 -6.84 2.58 -4.11
N PHE A 36 -5.60 2.15 -4.01
CA PHE A 36 -4.87 1.50 -5.09
C PHE A 36 -4.65 0.01 -4.79
N PRO A 37 -4.86 -0.87 -5.79
CA PRO A 37 -5.29 -0.53 -7.15
C PRO A 37 -6.78 -0.20 -7.23
N ARG A 38 -7.16 0.65 -8.20
CA ARG A 38 -8.54 1.01 -8.50
C ARG A 38 -9.16 -0.05 -9.40
N TYR A 39 -9.78 -1.05 -8.81
CA TYR A 39 -10.32 -2.19 -9.58
C TYR A 39 -11.41 -1.81 -10.60
N ASP A 40 -12.08 -0.67 -10.41
CA ASP A 40 -13.10 -0.13 -11.30
C ASP A 40 -12.52 0.81 -12.38
N ALA A 41 -11.22 1.10 -12.34
CA ALA A 41 -10.58 1.97 -13.33
C ALA A 41 -10.60 1.30 -14.72
N PRO A 42 -11.00 2.05 -15.75
CA PRO A 42 -10.97 1.54 -17.13
C PRO A 42 -9.57 1.06 -17.49
N VAL A 43 -9.46 -0.08 -18.17
CA VAL A 43 -8.22 -0.75 -18.59
C VAL A 43 -7.42 -1.30 -17.40
N TRP A 44 -6.92 -0.44 -16.49
CA TRP A 44 -5.98 -0.84 -15.43
C TRP A 44 -6.62 -1.77 -14.40
N GLY A 45 -7.79 -1.45 -13.89
CA GLY A 45 -8.49 -2.26 -12.89
C GLY A 45 -8.75 -3.68 -13.36
N GLY A 46 -9.21 -3.83 -14.60
CA GLY A 46 -9.45 -5.14 -15.22
C GLY A 46 -8.17 -5.98 -15.40
N LEU A 47 -7.08 -5.34 -15.85
CA LEU A 47 -5.79 -6.00 -16.04
C LEU A 47 -5.16 -6.42 -14.71
N ILE A 48 -5.17 -5.52 -13.71
CA ILE A 48 -4.65 -5.81 -12.36
C ILE A 48 -5.46 -6.95 -11.72
N GLY A 49 -6.78 -6.87 -11.75
CA GLY A 49 -7.63 -7.93 -11.22
C GLY A 49 -7.40 -9.27 -11.91
N LYS A 50 -7.19 -9.28 -13.23
CA LYS A 50 -6.82 -10.50 -13.98
C LYS A 50 -5.46 -11.03 -13.54
N PHE A 51 -4.46 -10.17 -13.34
CA PHE A 51 -3.14 -10.58 -12.82
C PHE A 51 -3.26 -11.22 -11.45
N LEU A 52 -3.93 -10.56 -10.50
CA LEU A 52 -4.04 -11.02 -9.11
C LEU A 52 -4.80 -12.36 -8.99
N ARG A 53 -5.70 -12.66 -9.93
CA ARG A 53 -6.36 -13.97 -10.03
C ARG A 53 -5.52 -15.03 -10.76
N GLY A 54 -4.26 -14.74 -11.10
CA GLY A 54 -3.39 -15.67 -11.84
C GLY A 54 -3.73 -15.78 -13.33
N GLY A 55 -4.53 -14.88 -13.89
CA GLY A 55 -4.97 -14.93 -15.30
C GLY A 55 -3.86 -14.65 -16.32
N PHE A 56 -2.67 -14.26 -15.87
CA PHE A 56 -1.45 -14.14 -16.69
C PHE A 56 -0.37 -15.15 -16.31
N GLY A 57 -0.67 -16.07 -15.38
CA GLY A 57 0.25 -17.04 -14.85
C GLY A 57 0.48 -16.89 -13.34
N THR A 58 1.46 -17.61 -12.80
CA THR A 58 1.83 -17.56 -11.39
C THR A 58 2.61 -16.29 -11.04
N ILE A 59 2.81 -16.04 -9.74
CA ILE A 59 3.59 -14.89 -9.27
C ILE A 59 5.03 -14.88 -9.83
N GLU A 60 5.60 -16.06 -10.08
CA GLU A 60 6.96 -16.23 -10.60
C GLU A 60 7.03 -16.14 -12.13
N SER A 61 5.92 -16.39 -12.83
CA SER A 61 5.91 -16.48 -14.31
C SER A 61 5.82 -15.10 -15.00
N VAL A 62 5.36 -14.07 -14.29
CA VAL A 62 5.26 -12.72 -14.84
C VAL A 62 6.38 -11.86 -14.27
N HIS A 63 7.20 -11.30 -15.15
CA HIS A 63 8.36 -10.50 -14.73
C HIS A 63 7.94 -9.33 -13.81
N PRO A 64 8.57 -9.14 -12.64
CA PRO A 64 8.15 -8.14 -11.65
C PRO A 64 8.08 -6.70 -12.19
N GLN A 65 8.97 -6.35 -13.11
CA GLN A 65 9.00 -5.03 -13.74
C GLN A 65 7.75 -4.76 -14.61
N LEU A 66 7.22 -5.78 -15.30
CA LEU A 66 5.97 -5.65 -16.07
C LEU A 66 4.77 -5.50 -15.15
N VAL A 67 4.78 -6.22 -14.02
CA VAL A 67 3.75 -6.07 -12.99
C VAL A 67 3.85 -4.67 -12.36
N ALA A 68 5.07 -4.21 -12.06
CA ALA A 68 5.29 -2.85 -11.54
C ALA A 68 4.72 -1.79 -12.48
N LEU A 69 4.96 -1.91 -13.79
CA LEU A 69 4.43 -0.98 -14.79
C LEU A 69 2.89 -0.99 -14.84
N LEU A 70 2.28 -2.17 -14.66
CA LEU A 70 0.82 -2.30 -14.64
C LEU A 70 0.20 -1.49 -13.48
N PHE A 71 0.74 -1.63 -12.26
CA PHE A 71 0.28 -0.86 -11.10
C PHE A 71 0.63 0.62 -11.19
N ALA A 72 1.79 0.96 -11.75
CA ALA A 72 2.20 2.34 -12.00
C ALA A 72 1.26 3.05 -12.98
N GLY A 73 0.77 2.36 -14.01
CA GLY A 73 -0.19 2.89 -14.97
C GLY A 73 -1.52 3.28 -14.31
N ASP A 74 -2.02 2.49 -13.36
CA ASP A 74 -3.22 2.83 -12.58
C ASP A 74 -3.04 4.11 -11.77
N ARG A 75 -1.87 4.30 -11.14
CA ARG A 75 -1.56 5.52 -10.39
C ARG A 75 -1.38 6.72 -11.31
N ALA A 76 -0.73 6.54 -12.44
CA ALA A 76 -0.56 7.60 -13.44
C ALA A 76 -1.90 8.12 -13.97
N ASP A 77 -2.86 7.22 -14.18
CA ASP A 77 -4.22 7.57 -14.61
C ASP A 77 -4.96 8.42 -13.57
N ALA A 78 -4.70 8.22 -12.27
CA ALA A 78 -5.30 9.02 -11.18
C ALA A 78 -4.52 10.31 -10.85
N ALA A 79 -3.30 10.47 -11.37
CA ALA A 79 -2.39 11.52 -10.90
C ALA A 79 -2.92 12.95 -11.10
N ALA A 80 -3.69 13.19 -12.18
CA ALA A 80 -4.26 14.51 -12.45
C ALA A 80 -5.29 14.93 -11.39
N ASP A 81 -6.13 13.99 -10.93
CA ASP A 81 -7.14 14.26 -9.91
C ASP A 81 -6.48 14.50 -8.55
N ILE A 82 -5.50 13.67 -8.19
CA ILE A 82 -4.71 13.87 -6.97
C ILE A 82 -4.06 15.27 -6.96
N ARG A 83 -3.37 15.65 -8.04
CA ARG A 83 -2.74 16.98 -8.15
C ARG A 83 -3.74 18.12 -8.03
N ARG A 84 -4.91 17.98 -8.66
CA ARG A 84 -5.98 19.00 -8.57
C ARG A 84 -6.44 19.19 -7.13
N THR A 85 -6.70 18.09 -6.40
CA THR A 85 -7.12 18.20 -4.98
C THR A 85 -6.05 18.82 -4.11
N LEU A 86 -4.77 18.46 -4.31
CA LEU A 86 -3.64 19.05 -3.57
C LEU A 86 -3.46 20.54 -3.90
N HIS A 87 -3.54 20.93 -5.20
CA HIS A 87 -3.45 22.31 -5.65
C HIS A 87 -4.55 23.19 -5.04
N ASP A 88 -5.75 22.64 -4.87
CA ASP A 88 -6.89 23.33 -4.24
C ASP A 88 -6.79 23.37 -2.69
N GLY A 89 -5.64 23.01 -2.12
CA GLY A 89 -5.40 23.01 -0.67
C GLY A 89 -6.08 21.85 0.08
N GLY A 90 -6.55 20.83 -0.64
CA GLY A 90 -7.18 19.66 -0.05
C GLY A 90 -6.16 18.65 0.53
N THR A 91 -6.69 17.70 1.27
CA THR A 91 -5.95 16.52 1.75
C THR A 91 -6.35 15.29 0.94
N VAL A 92 -5.38 14.49 0.53
CA VAL A 92 -5.61 13.21 -0.14
C VAL A 92 -5.09 12.11 0.76
N LEU A 93 -5.95 11.15 1.11
CA LEU A 93 -5.58 9.92 1.81
C LEU A 93 -5.56 8.77 0.80
N LEU A 94 -4.40 8.13 0.65
CA LEU A 94 -4.23 6.96 -0.20
C LEU A 94 -4.11 5.69 0.65
N ASP A 95 -4.84 4.67 0.26
CA ASP A 95 -4.66 3.29 0.72
C ASP A 95 -3.79 2.58 -0.30
N ARG A 96 -2.50 2.39 0.03
CA ARG A 96 -1.39 1.97 -0.84
C ARG A 96 -0.99 3.04 -1.87
N TYR A 97 0.30 3.01 -2.23
CA TYR A 97 0.85 3.86 -3.27
C TYR A 97 2.12 3.23 -3.88
N VAL A 98 3.12 4.06 -4.22
CA VAL A 98 4.36 3.63 -4.88
C VAL A 98 5.14 2.62 -4.03
N TYR A 99 5.16 2.77 -2.70
CA TYR A 99 5.90 1.86 -1.82
C TYR A 99 5.29 0.47 -1.73
N SER A 100 3.97 0.32 -1.94
CA SER A 100 3.39 -1.00 -2.19
C SER A 100 3.97 -1.66 -3.44
N ASN A 101 4.13 -0.92 -4.52
CA ASN A 101 4.71 -1.46 -5.76
C ASN A 101 6.15 -1.92 -5.54
N ILE A 102 6.97 -1.08 -4.91
CA ILE A 102 8.35 -1.43 -4.55
C ILE A 102 8.35 -2.69 -3.68
N ALA A 103 7.58 -2.71 -2.58
CA ALA A 103 7.62 -3.81 -1.63
C ALA A 103 7.22 -5.15 -2.27
N TYR A 104 6.12 -5.17 -3.02
CA TYR A 104 5.61 -6.41 -3.61
C TYR A 104 6.41 -6.88 -4.83
N GLN A 105 6.97 -5.98 -5.63
CA GLN A 105 7.71 -6.42 -6.82
C GLN A 105 9.16 -6.77 -6.48
N CYS A 106 9.84 -5.99 -5.63
CA CYS A 106 11.20 -6.29 -5.22
C CYS A 106 11.28 -7.60 -4.38
N ALA A 107 10.27 -7.90 -3.57
CA ALA A 107 10.19 -9.15 -2.80
C ALA A 107 10.16 -10.43 -3.65
N LYS A 108 9.93 -10.33 -4.97
CA LYS A 108 9.94 -11.45 -5.92
C LYS A 108 11.34 -11.79 -6.43
N LEU A 109 12.28 -10.87 -6.27
CA LEU A 109 13.61 -11.00 -6.84
C LEU A 109 14.56 -11.79 -5.93
N PRO A 110 15.49 -12.57 -6.52
CA PRO A 110 16.32 -13.48 -5.75
C PRO A 110 17.52 -12.80 -5.06
N SER A 111 17.89 -11.58 -5.50
CA SER A 111 19.05 -10.87 -4.95
C SER A 111 18.71 -9.44 -4.54
N ASP A 112 19.42 -8.94 -3.54
CA ASP A 112 19.33 -7.56 -3.08
C ASP A 112 19.71 -6.55 -4.18
N GLN A 113 20.64 -6.91 -5.06
CA GLN A 113 21.05 -6.05 -6.17
C GLN A 113 19.90 -5.87 -7.16
N GLU A 114 19.29 -6.96 -7.63
CA GLU A 114 18.15 -6.91 -8.55
C GLU A 114 16.94 -6.17 -7.93
N ALA A 115 16.71 -6.38 -6.63
CA ALA A 115 15.67 -5.67 -5.89
C ALA A 115 15.94 -4.16 -5.85
N GLU A 116 17.20 -3.74 -5.66
CA GLU A 116 17.58 -2.33 -5.66
C GLU A 116 17.45 -1.70 -7.06
N GLU A 117 17.92 -2.39 -8.10
CA GLU A 117 17.76 -1.95 -9.50
C GLU A 117 16.28 -1.76 -9.87
N LEU A 118 15.42 -2.68 -9.45
CA LEU A 118 13.97 -2.57 -9.68
C LEU A 118 13.35 -1.43 -8.86
N ARG A 119 13.76 -1.24 -7.60
CA ARG A 119 13.32 -0.13 -6.74
C ARG A 119 13.64 1.22 -7.39
N GLU A 120 14.86 1.40 -7.86
CA GLU A 120 15.28 2.62 -8.56
C GLU A 120 14.48 2.82 -9.85
N TRP A 121 14.28 1.76 -10.63
CA TRP A 121 13.49 1.82 -11.84
C TRP A 121 12.03 2.23 -11.56
N ILE A 122 11.40 1.67 -10.50
CA ILE A 122 10.03 2.05 -10.10
C ILE A 122 9.98 3.53 -9.71
N ASN A 123 10.91 3.99 -8.87
CA ASN A 123 10.96 5.40 -8.45
C ASN A 123 11.13 6.35 -9.66
N ASN A 124 12.04 6.02 -10.58
CA ASN A 124 12.29 6.82 -11.78
C ASN A 124 11.08 6.81 -12.71
N THR A 125 10.39 5.68 -12.84
CA THR A 125 9.19 5.57 -13.67
C THR A 125 8.04 6.35 -13.08
N GLU A 126 7.74 6.15 -11.80
CA GLU A 126 6.54 6.71 -11.19
C GLU A 126 6.71 8.19 -10.80
N TYR A 127 7.78 8.54 -10.13
CA TYR A 127 8.03 9.94 -9.74
C TYR A 127 8.74 10.76 -10.82
N GLY A 128 9.55 10.13 -11.67
CA GLY A 128 10.28 10.82 -12.72
C GLY A 128 9.51 10.93 -14.02
N HIS A 129 9.06 9.79 -14.59
CA HIS A 129 8.44 9.78 -15.93
C HIS A 129 6.92 10.07 -15.86
N PHE A 130 6.20 9.48 -14.91
CA PHE A 130 4.77 9.72 -14.72
C PHE A 130 4.46 10.95 -13.87
N ASP A 131 5.48 11.57 -13.29
CA ASP A 131 5.35 12.78 -12.47
C ASP A 131 4.29 12.64 -11.37
N LEU A 132 4.29 11.48 -10.70
CA LEU A 132 3.38 11.27 -9.58
C LEU A 132 3.72 12.21 -8.42
N PRO A 133 2.72 12.79 -7.73
CA PRO A 133 2.99 13.59 -6.54
C PRO A 133 3.64 12.72 -5.44
N ARG A 134 4.68 13.26 -4.82
CA ARG A 134 5.33 12.59 -3.68
C ARG A 134 4.48 12.77 -2.44
N PRO A 135 4.27 11.71 -1.66
CA PRO A 135 3.57 11.83 -0.38
C PRO A 135 4.34 12.74 0.59
N ASP A 136 3.58 13.56 1.32
CA ASP A 136 4.11 14.28 2.47
C ASP A 136 4.37 13.32 3.63
N LEU A 137 3.48 12.36 3.84
CA LEU A 137 3.56 11.39 4.92
C LEU A 137 3.16 10.00 4.42
N ASN A 138 4.06 9.03 4.57
CA ASN A 138 3.77 7.60 4.43
C ASN A 138 3.76 6.95 5.82
N ILE A 139 2.79 6.10 6.08
CA ILE A 139 2.66 5.33 7.31
C ILE A 139 2.62 3.85 6.98
N PHE A 140 3.59 3.08 7.45
CA PHE A 140 3.59 1.62 7.33
C PHE A 140 3.08 0.98 8.61
N LEU A 141 2.00 0.22 8.51
CA LEU A 141 1.46 -0.59 9.60
C LEU A 141 2.24 -1.90 9.70
N ASP A 142 3.22 -1.90 10.58
CA ASP A 142 4.08 -3.06 10.82
C ASP A 142 3.45 -3.99 11.84
N VAL A 143 2.67 -4.95 11.34
CA VAL A 143 1.92 -5.91 12.14
C VAL A 143 2.70 -7.21 12.38
N PRO A 144 2.43 -7.94 13.49
CA PRO A 144 3.00 -9.26 13.71
C PRO A 144 2.67 -10.21 12.56
N ILE A 145 3.66 -10.95 12.08
CA ILE A 145 3.49 -11.83 10.93
C ILE A 145 2.52 -12.99 11.21
N ASP A 146 2.46 -13.44 12.46
CA ASP A 146 1.53 -14.50 12.89
C ASP A 146 0.07 -14.03 12.79
N PHE A 147 -0.18 -12.74 13.03
CA PHE A 147 -1.50 -12.15 12.79
C PHE A 147 -1.85 -12.13 11.30
N VAL A 148 -0.89 -11.79 10.44
CA VAL A 148 -1.05 -11.84 8.97
C VAL A 148 -1.40 -13.25 8.53
N GLU A 149 -0.65 -14.27 8.97
CA GLU A 149 -0.89 -15.67 8.63
C GLU A 149 -2.29 -16.14 9.04
N GLN A 150 -2.71 -15.84 10.27
CA GLN A 150 -4.07 -16.12 10.74
C GLN A 150 -5.14 -15.42 9.91
N SER A 151 -4.91 -14.14 9.58
CA SER A 151 -5.83 -13.33 8.79
C SER A 151 -5.94 -13.84 7.34
N LEU A 152 -4.85 -14.30 6.72
CA LEU A 152 -4.86 -14.84 5.36
C LEU A 152 -5.49 -16.21 5.26
N THR A 153 -5.37 -17.05 6.31
CA THR A 153 -5.99 -18.38 6.38
C THR A 153 -7.48 -18.32 6.74
N ALA A 154 -7.92 -17.32 7.48
CA ALA A 154 -9.33 -17.11 7.74
C ALA A 154 -10.06 -16.76 6.43
N GLN A 155 -11.26 -17.37 6.21
CA GLN A 155 -12.08 -16.98 5.06
C GLN A 155 -12.51 -15.52 5.21
N ARG A 156 -11.81 -14.63 4.50
CA ARG A 156 -12.13 -13.21 4.49
C ARG A 156 -13.22 -12.93 3.46
N ALA A 157 -14.33 -12.39 3.90
CA ALA A 157 -15.40 -11.89 3.05
C ALA A 157 -15.46 -10.35 3.19
N GLY A 158 -15.55 -9.64 2.06
CA GLY A 158 -15.67 -8.18 2.05
C GLY A 158 -15.79 -7.64 0.63
N GLY A 159 -16.38 -6.45 0.49
CA GLY A 159 -16.56 -5.79 -0.81
C GLY A 159 -15.23 -5.42 -1.50
N ASP A 160 -14.18 -5.25 -0.72
CA ASP A 160 -12.80 -4.99 -1.16
C ASP A 160 -12.17 -6.17 -1.93
N ARG A 161 -12.79 -7.37 -1.87
CA ARG A 161 -12.34 -8.58 -2.56
C ARG A 161 -13.19 -8.97 -3.79
N ASN A 162 -14.12 -8.14 -4.19
CA ASN A 162 -15.00 -8.44 -5.34
C ASN A 162 -14.22 -8.68 -6.64
N TYR A 163 -13.03 -8.07 -6.80
CA TYR A 163 -12.13 -8.28 -7.94
C TYR A 163 -11.64 -9.73 -8.08
N LEU A 164 -11.69 -10.54 -7.02
CA LEU A 164 -11.23 -11.94 -7.03
C LEU A 164 -12.25 -12.89 -7.65
N HIS A 165 -13.53 -12.50 -7.75
CA HIS A 165 -14.61 -13.37 -8.25
C HIS A 165 -14.61 -14.76 -7.59
N GLY A 166 -14.30 -14.83 -6.27
CA GLY A 166 -14.22 -16.07 -5.51
C GLY A 166 -12.90 -16.86 -5.65
N GLN A 167 -11.93 -16.34 -6.39
CA GLN A 167 -10.58 -16.92 -6.48
C GLN A 167 -9.66 -16.39 -5.38
N GLN A 168 -8.51 -17.02 -5.20
CA GLN A 168 -7.47 -16.56 -4.28
C GLN A 168 -6.56 -15.54 -4.96
N ASP A 169 -6.13 -14.52 -4.21
CA ASP A 169 -5.08 -13.61 -4.65
C ASP A 169 -3.73 -14.32 -4.62
N ILE A 170 -2.98 -14.25 -5.72
CA ILE A 170 -1.68 -14.91 -5.84
C ILE A 170 -0.63 -14.33 -4.88
N HIS A 171 -0.77 -13.07 -4.46
CA HIS A 171 0.13 -12.45 -3.47
C HIS A 171 -0.16 -12.90 -2.04
N GLU A 172 -1.38 -13.38 -1.75
CA GLU A 172 -1.79 -13.84 -0.42
C GLU A 172 -1.48 -15.32 -0.17
N ALA A 173 -1.08 -16.06 -1.19
CA ALA A 173 -0.95 -17.51 -1.12
C ALA A 173 0.27 -18.01 -0.31
N ASP A 174 1.31 -17.16 -0.14
CA ASP A 174 2.58 -17.54 0.50
C ASP A 174 2.95 -16.58 1.64
N ILE A 175 2.94 -17.07 2.88
CA ILE A 175 3.35 -16.29 4.05
C ILE A 175 4.82 -15.87 4.01
N ASN A 176 5.70 -16.67 3.40
CA ASN A 176 7.12 -16.30 3.25
C ASN A 176 7.28 -15.14 2.27
N PHE A 177 6.40 -15.07 1.26
CA PHE A 177 6.34 -13.91 0.40
C PHE A 177 5.94 -12.65 1.20
N GLN A 178 4.92 -12.74 2.05
CA GLN A 178 4.52 -11.61 2.92
C GLN A 178 5.64 -11.19 3.88
N ARG A 179 6.46 -12.12 4.39
CA ARG A 179 7.67 -11.80 5.19
C ARG A 179 8.66 -10.97 4.37
N ARG A 180 8.96 -11.38 3.14
CA ARG A 180 9.85 -10.61 2.25
C ARG A 180 9.28 -9.23 1.92
N VAL A 181 7.97 -9.12 1.67
CA VAL A 181 7.30 -7.83 1.44
C VAL A 181 7.44 -6.92 2.66
N ARG A 182 7.26 -7.44 3.88
CA ARG A 182 7.48 -6.69 5.12
C ARG A 182 8.90 -6.14 5.22
N ASP A 183 9.89 -6.97 4.89
CA ASP A 183 11.30 -6.56 4.92
C ASP A 183 11.58 -5.45 3.90
N MET A 184 10.98 -5.52 2.71
CA MET A 184 11.09 -4.45 1.71
C MET A 184 10.47 -3.13 2.20
N TYR A 185 9.31 -3.15 2.86
CA TYR A 185 8.73 -1.95 3.48
C TYR A 185 9.65 -1.35 4.54
N ARG A 186 10.22 -2.16 5.42
CA ARG A 186 11.16 -1.70 6.45
C ARG A 186 12.44 -1.11 5.85
N ARG A 187 12.98 -1.74 4.80
CA ARG A 187 14.13 -1.19 4.05
C ARG A 187 13.78 0.15 3.42
N GLN A 188 12.61 0.28 2.81
CA GLN A 188 12.17 1.55 2.22
C GLN A 188 11.98 2.63 3.29
N ALA A 189 11.41 2.31 4.44
CA ALA A 189 11.25 3.26 5.55
C ALA A 189 12.60 3.74 6.11
N ALA A 190 13.65 2.91 6.09
CA ALA A 190 15.00 3.33 6.49
C ALA A 190 15.66 4.32 5.51
N LEU A 191 15.15 4.41 4.26
CA LEU A 191 15.68 5.29 3.21
C LEU A 191 14.89 6.61 3.07
N ASP A 192 13.69 6.70 3.64
CA ASP A 192 12.80 7.85 3.51
C ASP A 192 12.35 8.36 4.88
N PRO A 193 12.78 9.56 5.31
CA PRO A 193 12.36 10.15 6.59
C PRO A 193 10.86 10.47 6.67
N HIS A 194 10.17 10.52 5.54
CA HIS A 194 8.73 10.73 5.46
C HIS A 194 7.92 9.41 5.53
N PHE A 195 8.62 8.28 5.69
CA PHE A 195 7.99 6.97 5.82
C PHE A 195 8.10 6.44 7.25
N ILE A 196 7.04 6.62 8.01
CA ILE A 196 7.01 6.29 9.45
C ILE A 196 6.48 4.88 9.63
N VAL A 197 7.23 4.06 10.36
CA VAL A 197 6.80 2.73 10.76
C VAL A 197 5.99 2.82 12.06
N VAL A 198 4.75 2.38 12.01
CA VAL A 198 3.89 2.22 13.19
C VAL A 198 3.92 0.75 13.60
N ASP A 199 4.65 0.45 14.67
CA ASP A 199 4.64 -0.87 15.29
C ASP A 199 3.26 -1.16 15.89
N CYS A 200 2.60 -2.19 15.36
CA CYS A 200 1.25 -2.61 15.73
C CYS A 200 1.26 -3.75 16.75
N SER A 201 2.39 -4.03 17.41
CA SER A 201 2.52 -5.08 18.42
C SER A 201 2.58 -4.53 19.85
N ASP A 202 2.15 -5.36 20.81
CA ASP A 202 2.42 -5.17 22.24
C ASP A 202 3.83 -5.68 22.63
N ALA A 203 4.16 -5.57 23.92
CA ALA A 203 5.46 -6.01 24.45
C ALA A 203 5.71 -7.52 24.30
N GLU A 204 4.67 -8.31 24.17
CA GLU A 204 4.71 -9.76 23.94
C GLU A 204 4.69 -10.12 22.44
N GLY A 205 4.70 -9.14 21.53
CA GLY A 205 4.68 -9.35 20.08
C GLY A 205 3.31 -9.69 19.51
N ARG A 206 2.21 -9.50 20.25
CA ARG A 206 0.84 -9.75 19.79
C ARG A 206 0.24 -8.49 19.17
N MET A 207 -0.70 -8.69 18.25
CA MET A 207 -1.41 -7.58 17.61
C MET A 207 -2.14 -6.71 18.63
N LEU A 208 -1.93 -5.40 18.58
CA LEU A 208 -2.66 -4.42 19.37
C LEU A 208 -4.13 -4.31 18.93
N PRO A 209 -5.04 -3.88 19.83
CA PRO A 209 -6.40 -3.51 19.46
C PRO A 209 -6.43 -2.40 18.39
N PRO A 210 -7.45 -2.39 17.52
CA PRO A 210 -7.56 -1.40 16.46
C PRO A 210 -7.48 0.06 16.92
N GLU A 211 -8.09 0.37 18.06
CA GLU A 211 -8.10 1.71 18.66
C GLU A 211 -6.70 2.15 19.07
N SER A 212 -5.92 1.25 19.68
CA SER A 212 -4.53 1.54 20.09
C SER A 212 -3.60 1.78 18.90
N ILE A 213 -3.81 1.05 17.80
CA ILE A 213 -3.08 1.29 16.55
C ILE A 213 -3.48 2.64 15.95
N PHE A 214 -4.77 2.94 15.96
CA PHE A 214 -5.28 4.21 15.47
C PHE A 214 -4.72 5.41 16.27
N ASP A 215 -4.62 5.30 17.59
CA ASP A 215 -4.02 6.35 18.43
C ASP A 215 -2.56 6.60 18.02
N LYS A 216 -1.80 5.56 17.68
CA LYS A 216 -0.42 5.71 17.16
C LYS A 216 -0.42 6.43 15.80
N ILE A 217 -1.30 6.04 14.87
CA ILE A 217 -1.43 6.69 13.55
C ILE A 217 -1.76 8.18 13.72
N LYS A 218 -2.73 8.47 14.58
CA LYS A 218 -3.17 9.83 14.90
C LYS A 218 -2.03 10.66 15.48
N ALA A 219 -1.27 10.11 16.44
CA ALA A 219 -0.11 10.79 17.02
C ALA A 219 0.95 11.11 15.98
N VAL A 220 1.24 10.19 15.04
CA VAL A 220 2.14 10.43 13.90
C VAL A 220 1.63 11.60 13.04
N TYR A 221 0.36 11.57 12.64
CA TYR A 221 -0.24 12.62 11.82
C TYR A 221 -0.27 13.99 12.52
N GLU A 222 -0.60 14.02 13.82
CA GLU A 222 -0.69 15.28 14.59
C GLU A 222 0.69 15.91 14.83
N SER A 223 1.74 15.10 14.96
CA SER A 223 3.12 15.57 15.13
C SER A 223 3.81 15.93 13.80
N TYR A 224 3.22 15.56 12.67
CA TYR A 224 3.82 15.83 11.36
C TYR A 224 3.63 17.30 10.97
N PRO A 225 4.68 18.00 10.47
CA PRO A 225 4.58 19.38 10.01
C PRO A 225 3.52 19.54 8.93
N LYS A 226 2.68 20.55 9.08
CA LYS A 226 1.62 20.90 8.11
C LYS A 226 1.97 22.28 7.55
N ASP A 227 2.88 22.29 6.59
CA ASP A 227 3.25 23.50 5.88
C ASP A 227 2.20 23.90 4.82
#